data_9dd5cac884650aac31a5dc4ae3f20e97
#
_entry.id   9dd5cac884650aac31a5dc4ae3f20e97
#
_cell.length_a   1.000
_cell.length_b   1.000
_cell.length_c   1.000
_cell.angle_alpha   90.00
_cell.angle_beta   90.00
_cell.angle_gamma   90.00
#
_symmetry.space_group_name_H-M   'P 1'
#
loop_
_entity.id
_entity.type
_entity.pdbx_description
1 polymer ?
#
loop_
_entity_poly.entity_id
_entity_poly.type
_entity_poly.pdbx_seq_one_letter_code
_entity_poly.pdbx_strand_id
1 'polypeptide(L)'
;MRVRIEDVAKVAGVSMKTVSRVLNHEPNVSERTRQRVQSAVDTLNYRPLPSARVLAGRRTYLVAMLFDNPSSNYLMEVQMGVLDACKSQHYHLMLAPMDHEGRDAAAEIEALSVQLQVDGLVLTPPITDDPAVVARLRDLHIPYASVSAKEENRTIGVVVDEHGAVCAMMAHLVSLGHRRIAHIKGHPAHGASGWRLDGYRDAL
;
A
#
# COMPACT_ATOMS: atom_id res chain seq x y z
N MET A 1 25.86 -17.70 -16.28
CA MET A 1 24.63 -18.50 -16.43
C MET A 1 23.82 -18.34 -15.16
N ARG A 2 22.53 -18.04 -15.22
CA ARG A 2 21.74 -17.76 -14.02
C ARG A 2 21.26 -19.07 -13.41
N VAL A 3 21.55 -19.31 -12.12
CA VAL A 3 21.13 -20.50 -11.38
C VAL A 3 19.60 -20.58 -11.31
N ARG A 4 19.04 -21.76 -11.55
CA ARG A 4 17.60 -22.03 -11.53
C ARG A 4 17.23 -22.94 -10.36
N ILE A 5 15.94 -23.03 -10.03
CA ILE A 5 15.44 -23.93 -8.98
C ILE A 5 15.78 -25.40 -9.27
N GLU A 6 15.86 -25.76 -10.55
CA GLU A 6 16.27 -27.10 -11.01
C GLU A 6 17.69 -27.44 -10.56
N ASP A 7 18.61 -26.46 -10.60
CA ASP A 7 20.01 -26.67 -10.18
C ASP A 7 20.09 -26.89 -8.67
N VAL A 8 19.30 -26.13 -7.89
CA VAL A 8 19.18 -26.34 -6.44
C VAL A 8 18.61 -27.72 -6.12
N ALA A 9 17.55 -28.13 -6.82
CA ALA A 9 16.92 -29.43 -6.64
C ALA A 9 17.91 -30.58 -6.91
N LYS A 10 18.72 -30.45 -7.98
CA LYS A 10 19.76 -31.39 -8.35
C LYS A 10 20.86 -31.49 -7.30
N VAL A 11 21.38 -30.37 -6.83
CA VAL A 11 22.44 -30.34 -5.78
C VAL A 11 21.90 -30.84 -4.43
N ALA A 12 20.68 -30.44 -4.05
CA ALA A 12 20.05 -30.89 -2.82
C ALA A 12 19.53 -32.35 -2.89
N GLY A 13 19.48 -32.99 -4.06
CA GLY A 13 18.96 -34.36 -4.26
C GLY A 13 17.48 -34.48 -3.87
N VAL A 14 16.66 -33.49 -4.25
CA VAL A 14 15.20 -33.47 -3.97
C VAL A 14 14.46 -32.97 -5.21
N SER A 15 13.11 -33.05 -5.20
CA SER A 15 12.30 -32.48 -6.27
C SER A 15 12.24 -30.96 -6.20
N MET A 16 12.02 -30.27 -7.33
CA MET A 16 11.75 -28.81 -7.38
C MET A 16 10.62 -28.41 -6.45
N LYS A 17 9.57 -29.24 -6.33
CA LYS A 17 8.46 -29.03 -5.41
C LYS A 17 8.91 -28.99 -3.95
N THR A 18 9.88 -29.85 -3.58
CA THR A 18 10.47 -29.88 -2.24
C THR A 18 11.31 -28.63 -1.99
N VAL A 19 12.11 -28.20 -2.98
CA VAL A 19 12.86 -26.94 -2.88
C VAL A 19 11.91 -25.76 -2.67
N SER A 20 10.84 -25.67 -3.47
CA SER A 20 9.81 -24.61 -3.34
C SER A 20 9.18 -24.60 -1.94
N ARG A 21 8.81 -25.76 -1.40
CA ARG A 21 8.25 -25.87 -0.05
C ARG A 21 9.20 -25.38 1.04
N VAL A 22 10.49 -25.70 0.93
CA VAL A 22 11.50 -25.24 1.87
C VAL A 22 11.67 -23.73 1.81
N LEU A 23 11.77 -23.17 0.60
CA LEU A 23 11.92 -21.72 0.38
C LEU A 23 10.70 -20.90 0.84
N ASN A 24 9.50 -21.49 0.77
CA ASN A 24 8.27 -20.88 1.23
C ASN A 24 7.93 -21.20 2.69
N HIS A 25 8.85 -21.80 3.45
CA HIS A 25 8.68 -22.17 4.86
C HIS A 25 7.42 -23.02 5.12
N GLU A 26 6.97 -23.81 4.13
CA GLU A 26 5.81 -24.65 4.27
C GLU A 26 6.03 -25.70 5.38
N PRO A 27 4.96 -26.03 6.15
CA PRO A 27 4.99 -27.15 7.08
C PRO A 27 5.16 -28.49 6.32
N ASN A 28 5.54 -29.55 7.03
CA ASN A 28 5.69 -30.91 6.51
C ASN A 28 6.95 -31.16 5.62
N VAL A 29 8.01 -30.42 5.85
CA VAL A 29 9.35 -30.74 5.34
C VAL A 29 10.25 -31.04 6.54
N SER A 30 10.93 -32.22 6.52
CA SER A 30 11.82 -32.61 7.61
C SER A 30 12.99 -31.63 7.74
N GLU A 31 13.48 -31.43 8.96
CA GLU A 31 14.60 -30.52 9.23
C GLU A 31 15.85 -30.91 8.43
N ARG A 32 16.13 -32.20 8.31
CA ARG A 32 17.24 -32.71 7.49
C ARG A 32 17.13 -32.29 6.02
N THR A 33 15.90 -32.32 5.48
CA THR A 33 15.65 -31.89 4.08
C THR A 33 15.78 -30.40 3.95
N ARG A 34 15.32 -29.63 4.93
CA ARG A 34 15.42 -28.18 4.98
C ARG A 34 16.88 -27.73 4.95
N GLN A 35 17.72 -28.32 5.80
CA GLN A 35 19.16 -28.03 5.86
C GLN A 35 19.87 -28.36 4.54
N ARG A 36 19.57 -29.50 3.90
CA ARG A 36 20.15 -29.86 2.60
C ARG A 36 19.81 -28.85 1.51
N VAL A 37 18.56 -28.44 1.45
CA VAL A 37 18.11 -27.43 0.47
C VAL A 37 18.76 -26.10 0.77
N GLN A 38 18.79 -25.66 2.03
CA GLN A 38 19.44 -24.39 2.40
C GLN A 38 20.92 -24.38 2.03
N SER A 39 21.65 -25.45 2.34
CA SER A 39 23.07 -25.56 1.94
C SER A 39 23.26 -25.48 0.42
N ALA A 40 22.37 -26.10 -0.37
CA ALA A 40 22.42 -25.99 -1.81
C ALA A 40 22.12 -24.57 -2.32
N VAL A 41 21.16 -23.89 -1.72
CA VAL A 41 20.82 -22.47 -2.01
C VAL A 41 22.03 -21.58 -1.76
N ASP A 42 22.69 -21.73 -0.61
CA ASP A 42 23.84 -20.93 -0.22
C ASP A 42 25.05 -21.21 -1.13
N THR A 43 25.35 -22.48 -1.41
CA THR A 43 26.44 -22.90 -2.27
C THR A 43 26.31 -22.37 -3.70
N LEU A 44 25.09 -22.38 -4.23
CA LEU A 44 24.80 -21.90 -5.58
C LEU A 44 24.50 -20.40 -5.64
N ASN A 45 24.48 -19.72 -4.49
CA ASN A 45 24.02 -18.32 -4.36
C ASN A 45 22.67 -18.12 -5.10
N TYR A 46 21.76 -19.09 -4.95
CA TYR A 46 20.48 -19.07 -5.62
C TYR A 46 19.57 -18.05 -4.97
N ARG A 47 19.02 -17.17 -5.79
CA ARG A 47 17.98 -16.23 -5.38
C ARG A 47 16.70 -16.53 -6.17
N PRO A 48 15.59 -16.88 -5.48
CA PRO A 48 14.30 -17.08 -6.16
C PRO A 48 13.93 -15.85 -6.99
N LEU A 49 13.48 -16.08 -8.22
CA LEU A 49 12.90 -15.01 -9.01
C LEU A 49 11.54 -14.62 -8.43
N PRO A 50 11.21 -13.31 -8.31
CA PRO A 50 9.87 -12.90 -7.95
C PRO A 50 8.80 -13.55 -8.84
N SER A 51 9.03 -13.64 -10.14
CA SER A 51 8.13 -14.31 -11.10
C SER A 51 7.90 -15.80 -10.82
N ALA A 52 8.87 -16.52 -10.26
CA ALA A 52 8.70 -17.92 -9.88
C ALA A 52 7.85 -18.07 -8.59
N ARG A 53 7.89 -17.09 -7.70
CA ARG A 53 6.99 -17.00 -6.53
C ARG A 53 5.54 -16.75 -6.94
N VAL A 54 5.33 -15.88 -7.92
CA VAL A 54 4.00 -15.58 -8.50
C VAL A 54 3.35 -16.85 -9.05
N LEU A 55 4.09 -17.64 -9.83
CA LEU A 55 3.60 -18.92 -10.41
C LEU A 55 3.21 -19.96 -9.35
N ALA A 56 3.91 -19.98 -8.23
CA ALA A 56 3.65 -20.95 -7.16
C ALA A 56 2.52 -20.57 -6.21
N GLY A 57 2.25 -19.27 -6.00
CA GLY A 57 1.40 -18.79 -4.90
C GLY A 57 0.23 -17.89 -5.28
N ARG A 58 -0.02 -17.59 -6.53
CA ARG A 58 -1.02 -16.58 -6.99
C ARG A 58 -0.85 -15.18 -6.37
N ARG A 59 0.30 -14.88 -5.77
CA ARG A 59 0.62 -13.56 -5.19
C ARG A 59 1.83 -12.96 -5.88
N THR A 60 1.76 -11.66 -6.17
CA THR A 60 2.85 -10.91 -6.79
C THR A 60 3.80 -10.30 -5.78
N TYR A 61 3.37 -10.20 -4.53
CA TYR A 61 4.06 -9.46 -3.46
C TYR A 61 4.29 -8.00 -3.83
N LEU A 62 3.35 -7.44 -4.59
CA LEU A 62 3.36 -6.06 -5.04
C LEU A 62 2.13 -5.33 -4.51
N VAL A 63 2.36 -4.22 -3.84
CA VAL A 63 1.32 -3.25 -3.43
C VAL A 63 1.55 -1.98 -4.24
N ALA A 64 0.49 -1.38 -4.77
CA ALA A 64 0.60 -0.08 -5.41
C ALA A 64 -0.01 1.01 -4.53
N MET A 65 0.69 2.14 -4.41
CA MET A 65 0.18 3.35 -3.76
C MET A 65 -0.24 4.32 -4.86
N LEU A 66 -1.53 4.64 -4.90
CA LEU A 66 -2.13 5.57 -5.83
C LEU A 66 -2.27 6.94 -5.17
N PHE A 67 -1.82 7.98 -5.86
CA PHE A 67 -1.83 9.32 -5.30
C PHE A 67 -1.99 10.39 -6.39
N ASP A 68 -2.67 11.46 -5.98
CA ASP A 68 -2.76 12.72 -6.70
C ASP A 68 -2.83 13.84 -5.66
N ASN A 69 -1.70 14.21 -5.11
CA ASN A 69 -1.64 15.19 -4.03
C ASN A 69 -0.45 16.14 -4.27
N PRO A 70 -0.68 17.47 -4.27
CA PRO A 70 0.37 18.46 -4.51
C PRO A 70 1.37 18.58 -3.34
N SER A 71 1.05 18.04 -2.16
CA SER A 71 1.93 18.11 -0.99
C SER A 71 2.96 16.97 -1.01
N SER A 72 4.16 17.27 -1.48
CA SER A 72 5.27 16.31 -1.50
C SER A 72 5.65 15.79 -0.12
N ASN A 73 5.57 16.62 0.93
CA ASN A 73 5.86 16.22 2.31
C ASN A 73 4.84 15.17 2.81
N TYR A 74 3.55 15.42 2.58
CA TYR A 74 2.51 14.46 2.93
C TYR A 74 2.72 13.12 2.23
N LEU A 75 2.98 13.16 0.91
CA LEU A 75 3.23 11.95 0.14
C LEU A 75 4.47 11.19 0.63
N MET A 76 5.54 11.89 0.98
CA MET A 76 6.76 11.30 1.48
C MET A 76 6.51 10.53 2.78
N GLU A 77 5.82 11.14 3.75
CA GLU A 77 5.52 10.50 5.04
C GLU A 77 4.63 9.26 4.89
N VAL A 78 3.57 9.36 4.10
CA VAL A 78 2.70 8.20 3.81
C VAL A 78 3.49 7.10 3.10
N GLN A 79 4.26 7.45 2.07
CA GLN A 79 5.08 6.53 1.31
C GLN A 79 6.09 5.79 2.20
N MET A 80 6.75 6.49 3.10
CA MET A 80 7.73 5.88 4.01
C MET A 80 7.06 4.87 4.94
N GLY A 81 5.89 5.20 5.50
CA GLY A 81 5.13 4.26 6.33
C GLY A 81 4.70 3.01 5.57
N VAL A 82 4.18 3.18 4.35
CA VAL A 82 3.80 2.03 3.51
C VAL A 82 5.02 1.19 3.11
N LEU A 83 6.14 1.84 2.77
CA LEU A 83 7.38 1.16 2.39
C LEU A 83 7.94 0.31 3.54
N ASP A 84 7.92 0.83 4.76
CA ASP A 84 8.41 0.09 5.94
C ASP A 84 7.50 -1.12 6.24
N ALA A 85 6.19 -0.96 6.14
CA ALA A 85 5.25 -2.08 6.25
C ALA A 85 5.48 -3.13 5.15
N CYS A 86 5.66 -2.71 3.89
CA CYS A 86 5.96 -3.60 2.79
C CYS A 86 7.26 -4.38 3.02
N LYS A 87 8.34 -3.70 3.43
CA LYS A 87 9.63 -4.35 3.73
C LYS A 87 9.49 -5.42 4.80
N SER A 88 8.77 -5.13 5.89
CA SER A 88 8.59 -6.07 7.00
C SER A 88 7.85 -7.36 6.59
N GLN A 89 7.01 -7.27 5.58
CA GLN A 89 6.20 -8.37 5.05
C GLN A 89 6.72 -8.94 3.73
N HIS A 90 7.92 -8.55 3.30
CA HIS A 90 8.53 -8.97 2.03
C HIS A 90 7.73 -8.59 0.78
N TYR A 91 6.96 -7.50 0.85
CA TYR A 91 6.29 -6.88 -0.28
C TYR A 91 7.16 -5.81 -0.93
N HIS A 92 6.86 -5.51 -2.19
CA HIS A 92 7.40 -4.37 -2.92
C HIS A 92 6.33 -3.29 -3.02
N LEU A 93 6.75 -2.03 -2.94
CA LEU A 93 5.88 -0.89 -3.14
C LEU A 93 6.10 -0.32 -4.55
N MET A 94 5.02 -0.13 -5.28
CA MET A 94 4.99 0.63 -6.52
C MET A 94 4.26 1.95 -6.26
N LEU A 95 4.80 3.03 -6.79
CA LEU A 95 4.19 4.35 -6.76
C LEU A 95 3.52 4.62 -8.10
N ALA A 96 2.23 4.94 -8.08
CA ALA A 96 1.43 5.23 -9.25
C ALA A 96 0.79 6.63 -9.08
N PRO A 97 1.41 7.67 -9.63
CA PRO A 97 0.77 8.99 -9.71
C PRO A 97 -0.44 8.91 -10.62
N MET A 98 -1.53 9.54 -10.21
CA MET A 98 -2.80 9.59 -10.93
C MET A 98 -3.15 11.04 -11.23
N ASP A 99 -3.93 11.26 -12.27
CA ASP A 99 -4.61 12.53 -12.55
C ASP A 99 -6.12 12.27 -12.43
N HIS A 100 -6.67 12.51 -11.24
CA HIS A 100 -8.09 12.20 -10.97
C HIS A 100 -9.07 13.19 -11.62
N GLU A 101 -8.61 14.40 -11.98
CA GLU A 101 -9.46 15.42 -12.63
C GLU A 101 -9.51 15.30 -14.15
N GLY A 102 -8.46 14.73 -14.76
CA GLY A 102 -8.27 14.76 -16.21
C GLY A 102 -8.66 13.52 -16.99
N ARG A 103 -8.90 12.37 -16.33
CA ARG A 103 -9.14 11.07 -16.96
C ARG A 103 -10.13 10.23 -16.16
N ASP A 104 -10.63 9.16 -16.79
CA ASP A 104 -11.36 8.10 -16.11
C ASP A 104 -10.41 7.32 -15.18
N ALA A 105 -10.26 7.83 -13.95
CA ALA A 105 -9.40 7.25 -12.94
C ALA A 105 -9.77 5.77 -12.64
N ALA A 106 -11.04 5.42 -12.73
CA ALA A 106 -11.50 4.05 -12.51
C ALA A 106 -10.97 3.11 -13.60
N ALA A 107 -11.01 3.52 -14.87
CA ALA A 107 -10.46 2.73 -15.97
C ALA A 107 -8.93 2.63 -15.90
N GLU A 108 -8.24 3.68 -15.50
CA GLU A 108 -6.79 3.66 -15.31
C GLU A 108 -6.37 2.70 -14.21
N ILE A 109 -7.08 2.70 -13.08
CA ILE A 109 -6.82 1.78 -11.96
C ILE A 109 -7.10 0.34 -12.36
N GLU A 110 -8.16 0.08 -13.14
CA GLU A 110 -8.42 -1.25 -13.67
C GLU A 110 -7.28 -1.73 -14.55
N ALA A 111 -6.86 -0.90 -15.53
CA ALA A 111 -5.77 -1.24 -16.41
C ALA A 111 -4.46 -1.52 -15.66
N LEU A 112 -4.14 -0.70 -14.67
CA LEU A 112 -2.97 -0.85 -13.83
C LEU A 112 -3.03 -2.14 -13.00
N SER A 113 -4.18 -2.43 -12.39
CA SER A 113 -4.38 -3.63 -11.57
C SER A 113 -4.29 -4.92 -12.37
N VAL A 114 -4.85 -4.93 -13.59
CA VAL A 114 -4.82 -6.08 -14.49
C VAL A 114 -3.41 -6.30 -15.06
N GLN A 115 -2.73 -5.23 -15.49
CA GLN A 115 -1.41 -5.34 -16.11
C GLN A 115 -0.33 -5.76 -15.09
N LEU A 116 -0.39 -5.22 -13.88
CA LEU A 116 0.64 -5.43 -12.86
C LEU A 116 0.29 -6.54 -11.88
N GLN A 117 -0.95 -7.01 -11.89
CA GLN A 117 -1.43 -8.06 -10.98
C GLN A 117 -1.05 -7.76 -9.52
N VAL A 118 -1.27 -6.51 -9.07
CA VAL A 118 -0.97 -6.12 -7.69
C VAL A 118 -1.82 -6.90 -6.69
N ASP A 119 -1.25 -7.25 -5.55
CA ASP A 119 -1.98 -7.96 -4.48
C ASP A 119 -2.91 -7.03 -3.71
N GLY A 120 -2.71 -5.72 -3.79
CA GLY A 120 -3.55 -4.71 -3.16
C GLY A 120 -3.11 -3.29 -3.47
N LEU A 121 -3.97 -2.34 -3.12
CA LEU A 121 -3.77 -0.92 -3.35
C LEU A 121 -3.79 -0.13 -2.04
N VAL A 122 -3.04 0.95 -2.00
CA VAL A 122 -3.16 2.01 -0.99
C VAL A 122 -3.63 3.26 -1.70
N LEU A 123 -4.80 3.77 -1.32
CA LEU A 123 -5.40 4.97 -1.90
C LEU A 123 -5.14 6.16 -0.97
N THR A 124 -4.73 7.28 -1.56
CA THR A 124 -4.62 8.57 -0.83
C THR A 124 -5.60 9.59 -1.38
N PRO A 125 -5.97 10.63 -0.61
CA PRO A 125 -6.82 11.70 -1.13
C PRO A 125 -6.19 12.42 -2.33
N PRO A 126 -6.99 12.83 -3.32
CA PRO A 126 -8.46 12.73 -3.37
C PRO A 126 -9.00 11.42 -3.93
N ILE A 127 -8.16 10.52 -4.44
CA ILE A 127 -8.54 9.25 -5.10
C ILE A 127 -9.38 8.38 -4.17
N THR A 128 -9.05 8.36 -2.87
CA THR A 128 -9.78 7.59 -1.85
C THR A 128 -11.23 8.04 -1.66
N ASP A 129 -11.56 9.27 -2.11
CA ASP A 129 -12.88 9.89 -2.00
C ASP A 129 -13.68 9.83 -3.30
N ASP A 130 -13.12 9.26 -4.38
CA ASP A 130 -13.80 9.11 -5.66
C ASP A 130 -14.73 7.88 -5.64
N PRO A 131 -16.07 8.09 -5.71
CA PRO A 131 -17.04 6.99 -5.65
C PRO A 131 -16.91 6.02 -6.82
N ALA A 132 -16.52 6.49 -8.01
CA ALA A 132 -16.37 5.65 -9.20
C ALA A 132 -15.17 4.70 -9.03
N VAL A 133 -14.06 5.20 -8.50
CA VAL A 133 -12.88 4.39 -8.16
C VAL A 133 -13.24 3.33 -7.12
N VAL A 134 -13.86 3.73 -6.03
CA VAL A 134 -14.21 2.81 -4.93
C VAL A 134 -15.21 1.74 -5.40
N ALA A 135 -16.22 2.11 -6.19
CA ALA A 135 -17.17 1.17 -6.76
C ALA A 135 -16.45 0.17 -7.68
N ARG A 136 -15.57 0.65 -8.56
CA ARG A 136 -14.84 -0.20 -9.50
C ARG A 136 -13.91 -1.20 -8.81
N LEU A 137 -13.20 -0.78 -7.77
CA LEU A 137 -12.36 -1.68 -6.97
C LEU A 137 -13.16 -2.78 -6.28
N ARG A 138 -14.36 -2.46 -5.79
CA ARG A 138 -15.27 -3.44 -5.20
C ARG A 138 -15.76 -4.45 -6.23
N ASP A 139 -16.19 -3.99 -7.40
CA ASP A 139 -16.67 -4.85 -8.50
C ASP A 139 -15.58 -5.82 -8.96
N LEU A 140 -14.36 -5.35 -9.05
CA LEU A 140 -13.20 -6.16 -9.46
C LEU A 140 -12.63 -7.01 -8.31
N HIS A 141 -13.16 -6.88 -7.09
CA HIS A 141 -12.66 -7.58 -5.90
C HIS A 141 -11.17 -7.32 -5.62
N ILE A 142 -10.68 -6.12 -5.94
CA ILE A 142 -9.29 -5.71 -5.69
C ILE A 142 -9.18 -5.24 -4.24
N PRO A 143 -8.32 -5.86 -3.42
CA PRO A 143 -8.10 -5.41 -2.05
C PRO A 143 -7.48 -4.00 -2.02
N TYR A 144 -8.01 -3.14 -1.17
CA TYR A 144 -7.43 -1.81 -0.99
C TYR A 144 -7.53 -1.34 0.47
N ALA A 145 -6.62 -0.45 0.82
CA ALA A 145 -6.67 0.33 2.05
C ALA A 145 -6.75 1.82 1.70
N SER A 146 -7.51 2.57 2.49
CA SER A 146 -7.70 4.01 2.30
C SER A 146 -7.00 4.82 3.39
N VAL A 147 -6.38 5.92 3.00
CA VAL A 147 -5.81 6.91 3.91
C VAL A 147 -6.69 8.15 3.90
N SER A 148 -7.17 8.57 5.07
CA SER A 148 -7.98 9.79 5.25
C SER A 148 -9.22 9.88 4.35
N ALA A 149 -9.94 8.77 4.15
CA ALA A 149 -11.19 8.75 3.40
C ALA A 149 -12.28 9.56 4.11
N LYS A 150 -13.16 10.22 3.33
CA LYS A 150 -14.31 10.99 3.85
C LYS A 150 -15.36 10.13 4.51
N GLU A 151 -15.59 8.94 3.99
CA GLU A 151 -16.57 8.00 4.50
C GLU A 151 -15.89 6.81 5.17
N GLU A 152 -16.48 6.31 6.25
CA GLU A 152 -16.10 5.03 6.85
C GLU A 152 -16.43 3.90 5.87
N ASN A 153 -15.55 3.67 4.93
CA ASN A 153 -15.63 2.49 4.10
C ASN A 153 -15.38 1.25 4.96
N ARG A 154 -16.18 0.20 4.79
CA ARG A 154 -16.02 -1.12 5.47
C ARG A 154 -14.72 -1.84 5.10
N THR A 155 -13.74 -1.16 4.54
CA THR A 155 -12.42 -1.63 4.17
C THR A 155 -11.40 -1.19 5.21
N ILE A 156 -10.19 -1.69 5.09
CA ILE A 156 -9.06 -1.27 5.92
C ILE A 156 -8.78 0.21 5.62
N GLY A 157 -8.74 1.05 6.65
CA GLY A 157 -8.47 2.47 6.48
C GLY A 157 -7.82 3.09 7.70
N VAL A 158 -7.12 4.19 7.48
CA VAL A 158 -6.56 5.06 8.52
C VAL A 158 -7.16 6.45 8.35
N VAL A 159 -7.72 7.00 9.42
CA VAL A 159 -8.30 8.33 9.45
C VAL A 159 -7.61 9.16 10.53
N VAL A 160 -7.35 10.43 10.23
CA VAL A 160 -6.89 11.42 11.20
C VAL A 160 -8.09 12.27 11.62
N ASP A 161 -8.25 12.55 12.91
CA ASP A 161 -9.25 13.49 13.40
C ASP A 161 -8.85 14.93 13.08
N GLU A 162 -9.04 15.30 11.82
CA GLU A 162 -8.70 16.61 11.27
C GLU A 162 -9.54 17.73 11.89
N HIS A 163 -10.81 17.45 12.19
CA HIS A 163 -11.71 18.40 12.85
C HIS A 163 -11.24 18.69 14.28
N GLY A 164 -11.04 17.64 15.09
CA GLY A 164 -10.60 17.76 16.47
C GLY A 164 -9.21 18.40 16.57
N ALA A 165 -8.30 18.09 15.65
CA ALA A 165 -6.97 18.70 15.61
C ALA A 165 -7.05 20.23 15.41
N VAL A 166 -7.95 20.70 14.53
CA VAL A 166 -8.14 22.16 14.33
C VAL A 166 -8.85 22.79 15.51
N CYS A 167 -9.85 22.15 16.11
CA CYS A 167 -10.48 22.64 17.34
C CYS A 167 -9.43 22.82 18.46
N ALA A 168 -8.53 21.85 18.65
CA ALA A 168 -7.47 21.93 19.64
C ALA A 168 -6.49 23.09 19.35
N MET A 169 -6.10 23.26 18.09
CA MET A 169 -5.25 24.38 17.67
C MET A 169 -5.93 25.73 17.92
N MET A 170 -7.21 25.87 17.57
CA MET A 170 -7.97 27.08 17.79
C MET A 170 -8.10 27.40 19.29
N ALA A 171 -8.40 26.40 20.13
CA ALA A 171 -8.47 26.56 21.57
C ALA A 171 -7.11 27.05 22.13
N HIS A 172 -6.00 26.52 21.63
CA HIS A 172 -4.66 26.96 21.99
C HIS A 172 -4.43 28.44 21.62
N LEU A 173 -4.73 28.83 20.38
CA LEU A 173 -4.57 30.23 19.94
C LEU A 173 -5.42 31.20 20.77
N VAL A 174 -6.67 30.83 21.07
CA VAL A 174 -7.58 31.61 21.91
C VAL A 174 -7.04 31.74 23.34
N SER A 175 -6.45 30.68 23.90
CA SER A 175 -5.85 30.73 25.24
C SER A 175 -4.63 31.64 25.32
N LEU A 176 -3.92 31.80 24.19
CA LEU A 176 -2.81 32.77 24.07
C LEU A 176 -3.28 34.22 23.85
N GLY A 177 -4.59 34.48 23.82
CA GLY A 177 -5.19 35.81 23.68
C GLY A 177 -5.44 36.25 22.24
N HIS A 178 -5.23 35.40 21.24
CA HIS A 178 -5.57 35.71 19.86
C HIS A 178 -7.08 35.84 19.70
N ARG A 179 -7.56 36.90 19.02
CA ARG A 179 -8.97 37.17 18.74
C ARG A 179 -9.29 37.31 17.25
N ARG A 180 -8.29 37.50 16.44
CA ARG A 180 -8.40 37.66 15.00
C ARG A 180 -7.59 36.59 14.33
N ILE A 181 -8.22 35.43 14.14
CA ILE A 181 -7.60 34.23 13.58
C ILE A 181 -8.19 34.01 12.20
N ALA A 182 -7.36 33.86 11.20
CA ALA A 182 -7.77 33.55 9.84
C ALA A 182 -7.47 32.08 9.50
N HIS A 183 -8.33 31.48 8.66
CA HIS A 183 -8.12 30.13 8.13
C HIS A 183 -7.93 30.18 6.62
N ILE A 184 -6.84 29.56 6.12
CA ILE A 184 -6.61 29.40 4.69
C ILE A 184 -7.15 28.02 4.30
N LYS A 185 -8.24 28.00 3.54
CA LYS A 185 -8.89 26.76 3.08
C LYS A 185 -8.01 26.07 2.03
N GLY A 186 -7.88 24.76 2.14
CA GLY A 186 -7.25 23.92 1.12
C GLY A 186 -8.17 23.60 -0.06
N HIS A 187 -7.70 22.72 -0.96
CA HIS A 187 -8.44 22.34 -2.16
C HIS A 187 -9.75 21.59 -1.81
N PRO A 188 -10.87 21.89 -2.48
CA PRO A 188 -12.20 21.32 -2.12
C PRO A 188 -12.30 19.80 -2.39
N ALA A 189 -11.53 19.26 -3.31
CA ALA A 189 -11.51 17.82 -3.58
C ALA A 189 -10.91 16.99 -2.43
N HIS A 190 -10.10 17.62 -1.56
CA HIS A 190 -9.53 16.94 -0.40
C HIS A 190 -10.46 17.01 0.80
N GLY A 191 -10.95 15.87 1.28
CA GLY A 191 -11.87 15.79 2.43
C GLY A 191 -11.38 16.48 3.68
N ALA A 192 -10.11 16.31 4.01
CA ALA A 192 -9.46 16.97 5.14
C ALA A 192 -9.59 18.51 5.11
N SER A 193 -9.66 19.13 3.92
CA SER A 193 -9.87 20.56 3.78
C SER A 193 -11.21 21.04 4.33
N GLY A 194 -12.28 20.25 4.10
CA GLY A 194 -13.61 20.49 4.64
C GLY A 194 -13.63 20.34 6.17
N TRP A 195 -13.18 19.21 6.67
CA TRP A 195 -13.16 18.92 8.13
C TRP A 195 -12.34 19.94 8.93
N ARG A 196 -11.19 20.40 8.39
CA ARG A 196 -10.41 21.47 9.02
C ARG A 196 -11.14 22.81 9.04
N LEU A 197 -11.88 23.14 7.97
CA LEU A 197 -12.71 24.36 7.94
C LEU A 197 -13.86 24.28 8.95
N ASP A 198 -14.50 23.13 9.07
CA ASP A 198 -15.61 22.93 10.01
C ASP A 198 -15.07 23.02 11.46
N GLY A 199 -13.96 22.37 11.79
CA GLY A 199 -13.30 22.51 13.09
C GLY A 199 -12.89 23.95 13.42
N TYR A 200 -12.45 24.72 12.42
CA TYR A 200 -12.16 26.14 12.59
C TYR A 200 -13.44 26.95 12.93
N ARG A 201 -14.56 26.67 12.22
CA ARG A 201 -15.84 27.37 12.45
C ARG A 201 -16.45 27.02 13.80
N ASP A 202 -16.42 25.76 14.17
CA ASP A 202 -16.98 25.27 15.43
C ASP A 202 -16.24 25.78 16.66
N ALA A 203 -14.97 26.20 16.46
CA ALA A 203 -14.13 26.75 17.54
C ALA A 203 -14.18 28.28 17.65
N LEU A 204 -14.90 29.01 16.77
CA LEU A 204 -15.10 30.46 16.83
C LEU A 204 -16.26 30.83 17.73
#